data_9954f49c382363de61ceb0fbe3ce25f7
#
_entry.id   9954f49c382363de61ceb0fbe3ce25f7
#
_cell.length_a   1.000
_cell.length_b   1.000
_cell.length_c   1.000
_cell.angle_alpha   90.00
_cell.angle_beta   90.00
_cell.angle_gamma   90.00
#
_symmetry.space_group_name_H-M   'P 1'
#
loop_
_entity.id
_entity.type
_entity.pdbx_description
1 polymer ?
#
loop_
_entity_poly.entity_id
_entity_poly.type
_entity_poly.pdbx_seq_one_letter_code
_entity_poly.pdbx_strand_id
1 'polypeptide(L)'
;MDHPSLEHRLLQAETYLAIERILRSVRQRMEARFEAEKLSDITPQQAKVLLLLFQEKRAVTGQEIAEKLAISPVTVSRFLRALESKEWVERERDPRDGRASLIRPTEKAYTALPRFIEISNDLMDEVFGHLNEASLQQFASTVASVQEQLATLRR
;
A
#
# COMPACT_ATOMS: atom_id res chain seq x y z
N MET A 1 -8.67 23.43 30.32
CA MET A 1 -8.63 22.64 29.06
C MET A 1 -10.07 22.44 28.62
N ASP A 2 -10.48 23.09 27.54
CA ASP A 2 -11.81 22.88 26.98
C ASP A 2 -11.92 21.46 26.45
N HIS A 3 -12.80 20.66 27.04
CA HIS A 3 -13.10 19.35 26.51
C HIS A 3 -13.93 19.51 25.22
N PRO A 4 -13.61 18.76 24.16
CA PRO A 4 -14.40 18.78 22.94
C PRO A 4 -15.86 18.50 23.23
N SER A 5 -16.77 19.20 22.55
CA SER A 5 -18.21 18.98 22.69
C SER A 5 -18.59 17.53 22.34
N LEU A 6 -19.73 17.07 22.83
CA LEU A 6 -20.25 15.73 22.52
C LEU A 6 -20.43 15.56 21.00
N GLU A 7 -20.94 16.59 20.31
CA GLU A 7 -21.11 16.58 18.84
C GLU A 7 -19.77 16.39 18.13
N HIS A 8 -18.72 17.08 18.58
CA HIS A 8 -17.38 16.92 17.99
C HIS A 8 -16.86 15.49 18.18
N ARG A 9 -17.07 14.88 19.34
CA ARG A 9 -16.65 13.49 19.59
C ARG A 9 -17.45 12.48 18.77
N LEU A 10 -18.73 12.69 18.58
CA LEU A 10 -19.55 11.85 17.69
C LEU A 10 -19.07 11.94 16.25
N LEU A 11 -18.77 13.14 15.76
CA LEU A 11 -18.21 13.33 14.42
C LEU A 11 -16.86 12.62 14.25
N GLN A 12 -15.98 12.67 15.25
CA GLN A 12 -14.72 11.92 15.22
C GLN A 12 -14.96 10.41 15.08
N ALA A 13 -15.87 9.85 15.87
CA ALA A 13 -16.20 8.44 15.85
C ALA A 13 -16.82 8.01 14.50
N GLU A 14 -17.77 8.79 13.99
CA GLU A 14 -18.37 8.54 12.67
C GLU A 14 -17.34 8.58 11.53
N THR A 15 -16.45 9.56 11.58
CA THR A 15 -15.36 9.70 10.59
C THR A 15 -14.43 8.48 10.64
N TYR A 16 -14.03 8.04 11.82
CA TYR A 16 -13.22 6.83 11.99
C TYR A 16 -13.91 5.60 11.39
N LEU A 17 -15.18 5.38 11.72
CA LEU A 17 -15.95 4.24 11.19
C LEU A 17 -16.14 4.34 9.67
N ALA A 18 -16.27 5.55 9.13
CA ALA A 18 -16.35 5.77 7.69
C ALA A 18 -15.05 5.38 6.97
N ILE A 19 -13.89 5.75 7.54
CA ILE A 19 -12.57 5.36 7.02
C ILE A 19 -12.43 3.84 7.00
N GLU A 20 -12.81 3.15 8.07
CA GLU A 20 -12.77 1.68 8.15
C GLU A 20 -13.65 1.03 7.06
N ARG A 21 -14.86 1.56 6.83
CA ARG A 21 -15.75 1.06 5.77
C ARG A 21 -15.17 1.28 4.37
N ILE A 22 -14.59 2.46 4.11
CA ILE A 22 -13.95 2.77 2.83
C ILE A 22 -12.80 1.81 2.56
N LEU A 23 -11.89 1.65 3.52
CA LEU A 23 -10.73 0.76 3.37
C LEU A 23 -11.15 -0.70 3.10
N ARG A 24 -12.19 -1.17 3.79
CA ARG A 24 -12.75 -2.50 3.56
C ARG A 24 -13.31 -2.65 2.15
N SER A 25 -14.12 -1.68 1.69
CA SER A 25 -14.72 -1.69 0.36
C SER A 25 -13.67 -1.64 -0.74
N VAL A 26 -12.66 -0.78 -0.61
CA VAL A 26 -11.55 -0.69 -1.56
C VAL A 26 -10.78 -2.00 -1.64
N ARG A 27 -10.50 -2.62 -0.49
CA ARG A 27 -9.81 -3.92 -0.44
C ARG A 27 -10.59 -5.01 -1.16
N GLN A 28 -11.88 -5.16 -0.88
CA GLN A 28 -12.76 -6.15 -1.52
C GLN A 28 -12.82 -5.97 -3.03
N ARG A 29 -12.92 -4.72 -3.51
CA ARG A 29 -12.92 -4.43 -4.95
C ARG A 29 -11.59 -4.78 -5.62
N MET A 30 -10.49 -4.50 -4.95
CA MET A 30 -9.16 -4.85 -5.45
C MET A 30 -9.00 -6.37 -5.54
N GLU A 31 -9.41 -7.11 -4.51
CA GLU A 31 -9.36 -8.58 -4.49
C GLU A 31 -10.19 -9.17 -5.64
N ALA A 32 -11.43 -8.68 -5.85
CA ALA A 32 -12.28 -9.14 -6.94
C ALA A 32 -11.66 -8.87 -8.33
N ARG A 33 -10.98 -7.73 -8.52
CA ARG A 33 -10.28 -7.42 -9.78
C ARG A 33 -9.08 -8.34 -10.01
N PHE A 34 -8.30 -8.62 -8.99
CA PHE A 34 -7.17 -9.56 -9.08
C PHE A 34 -7.64 -10.97 -9.46
N GLU A 35 -8.76 -11.40 -8.90
CA GLU A 35 -9.35 -12.70 -9.22
C GLU A 35 -9.87 -12.72 -10.68
N ALA A 36 -10.59 -11.68 -11.11
CA ALA A 36 -11.10 -11.58 -12.47
C ALA A 36 -9.98 -11.57 -13.53
N GLU A 37 -8.84 -10.96 -13.20
CA GLU A 37 -7.66 -10.88 -14.07
C GLU A 37 -6.74 -12.11 -13.98
N LYS A 38 -7.15 -13.14 -13.24
CA LYS A 38 -6.36 -14.37 -13.03
C LYS A 38 -4.99 -14.13 -12.37
N LEU A 39 -4.89 -13.05 -11.59
CA LEU A 39 -3.73 -12.75 -10.74
C LEU A 39 -3.88 -13.42 -9.36
N SER A 40 -4.40 -14.65 -9.34
CA SER A 40 -4.73 -15.38 -8.11
C SER A 40 -3.51 -15.86 -7.33
N ASP A 41 -2.32 -15.81 -7.93
CA ASP A 41 -1.07 -16.18 -7.29
C ASP A 41 -0.40 -15.03 -6.51
N ILE A 42 -0.99 -13.85 -6.54
CA ILE A 42 -0.55 -12.67 -5.79
C ILE A 42 -1.75 -11.96 -5.15
N THR A 43 -1.61 -11.55 -3.90
CA THR A 43 -2.63 -10.73 -3.23
C THR A 43 -2.42 -9.24 -3.50
N PRO A 44 -3.46 -8.40 -3.40
CA PRO A 44 -3.31 -6.94 -3.52
C PRO A 44 -2.29 -6.35 -2.54
N GLN A 45 -2.17 -6.92 -1.34
CA GLN A 45 -1.19 -6.47 -0.35
C GLN A 45 0.25 -6.81 -0.77
N GLN A 46 0.45 -7.97 -1.36
CA GLN A 46 1.75 -8.36 -1.94
C GLN A 46 2.09 -7.52 -3.18
N ALA A 47 1.09 -7.20 -4.01
CA ALA A 47 1.28 -6.35 -5.19
C ALA A 47 1.79 -4.94 -4.82
N LYS A 48 1.45 -4.41 -3.64
CA LYS A 48 2.02 -3.15 -3.14
C LYS A 48 3.55 -3.20 -3.01
N VAL A 49 4.09 -4.35 -2.65
CA VAL A 49 5.56 -4.55 -2.62
C VAL A 49 6.13 -4.42 -4.03
N LEU A 50 5.51 -5.05 -5.03
CA LEU A 50 5.95 -4.93 -6.43
C LEU A 50 5.86 -3.49 -6.92
N LEU A 51 4.75 -2.79 -6.66
CA LEU A 51 4.60 -1.38 -7.06
C LEU A 51 5.69 -0.50 -6.44
N LEU A 52 6.04 -0.73 -5.17
CA LEU A 52 7.16 -0.04 -4.54
C LEU A 52 8.48 -0.33 -5.25
N LEU A 53 8.78 -1.61 -5.54
CA LEU A 53 10.01 -2.01 -6.22
C LEU A 53 10.13 -1.38 -7.61
N PHE A 54 9.03 -1.26 -8.35
CA PHE A 54 9.00 -0.58 -9.65
C PHE A 54 9.29 0.93 -9.53
N GLN A 55 8.76 1.58 -8.48
CA GLN A 55 9.00 3.00 -8.22
C GLN A 55 10.45 3.29 -7.85
N GLU A 56 11.07 2.43 -7.07
CA GLU A 56 12.46 2.62 -6.60
C GLU A 56 13.50 2.47 -7.71
N LYS A 57 13.18 1.75 -8.79
CA LYS A 57 14.08 1.51 -9.95
C LYS A 57 15.47 0.97 -9.56
N ARG A 58 15.60 0.43 -8.37
CA ARG A 58 16.80 -0.21 -7.81
C ARG A 58 16.40 -1.36 -6.92
N ALA A 59 17.35 -2.22 -6.59
CA ALA A 59 17.15 -3.22 -5.56
C ALA A 59 17.06 -2.55 -4.18
N VAL A 60 16.19 -3.05 -3.32
CA VAL A 60 15.96 -2.54 -1.96
C VAL A 60 15.99 -3.68 -0.95
N THR A 61 16.25 -3.33 0.31
CA THR A 61 16.22 -4.31 1.42
C THR A 61 14.80 -4.52 1.93
N GLY A 62 14.57 -5.63 2.62
CA GLY A 62 13.30 -5.88 3.31
C GLY A 62 12.98 -4.81 4.36
N GLN A 63 13.99 -4.23 5.01
CA GLN A 63 13.82 -3.14 5.97
C GLN A 63 13.30 -1.86 5.28
N GLU A 64 13.89 -1.47 4.16
CA GLU A 64 13.41 -0.32 3.38
C GLU A 64 11.95 -0.51 2.93
N ILE A 65 11.57 -1.72 2.53
CA ILE A 65 10.18 -2.05 2.18
C ILE A 65 9.25 -1.86 3.39
N ALA A 66 9.66 -2.37 4.57
CA ALA A 66 8.89 -2.24 5.80
C ALA A 66 8.65 -0.77 6.18
N GLU A 67 9.68 0.05 6.12
CA GLU A 67 9.62 1.48 6.42
C GLU A 67 8.71 2.23 5.44
N LYS A 68 8.90 2.03 4.13
CA LYS A 68 8.16 2.73 3.07
C LYS A 68 6.68 2.35 3.02
N LEU A 69 6.35 1.08 3.27
CA LEU A 69 4.96 0.61 3.30
C LEU A 69 4.32 0.74 4.69
N ALA A 70 5.06 1.17 5.71
CA ALA A 70 4.61 1.28 7.10
C ALA A 70 3.99 -0.03 7.63
N ILE A 71 4.60 -1.17 7.29
CA ILE A 71 4.22 -2.51 7.76
C ILE A 71 5.36 -3.17 8.54
N SER A 72 5.02 -4.19 9.35
CA SER A 72 6.04 -4.84 10.19
C SER A 72 7.07 -5.61 9.35
N PRO A 73 8.33 -5.67 9.78
CA PRO A 73 9.36 -6.49 9.12
C PRO A 73 8.96 -7.98 8.99
N VAL A 74 8.21 -8.50 9.96
CA VAL A 74 7.69 -9.88 9.93
C VAL A 74 6.69 -10.06 8.77
N THR A 75 5.80 -9.08 8.58
CA THR A 75 4.84 -9.10 7.46
C THR A 75 5.58 -9.01 6.12
N VAL A 76 6.57 -8.13 6.00
CA VAL A 76 7.42 -8.03 4.80
C VAL A 76 8.11 -9.35 4.51
N SER A 77 8.73 -9.95 5.52
CA SER A 77 9.42 -11.24 5.36
C SER A 77 8.49 -12.36 4.85
N ARG A 78 7.25 -12.38 5.35
CA ARG A 78 6.21 -13.32 4.89
C ARG A 78 5.80 -13.03 3.43
N PHE A 79 5.58 -11.78 3.08
CA PHE A 79 5.23 -11.39 1.70
C PHE A 79 6.36 -11.72 0.73
N LEU A 80 7.60 -11.40 1.07
CA LEU A 80 8.75 -11.69 0.22
C LEU A 80 8.94 -13.17 -0.02
N ARG A 81 8.76 -14.02 1.00
CA ARG A 81 8.79 -15.48 0.82
C ARG A 81 7.72 -15.97 -0.16
N ALA A 82 6.51 -15.46 -0.04
CA ALA A 82 5.40 -15.83 -0.94
C ALA A 82 5.65 -15.31 -2.37
N LEU A 83 6.13 -14.08 -2.53
CA LEU A 83 6.46 -13.50 -3.84
C LEU A 83 7.63 -14.22 -4.51
N GLU A 84 8.65 -14.59 -3.75
CA GLU A 84 9.81 -15.32 -4.24
C GLU A 84 9.44 -16.74 -4.68
N SER A 85 8.63 -17.47 -3.89
CA SER A 85 8.15 -18.81 -4.23
C SER A 85 7.29 -18.86 -5.50
N LYS A 86 6.71 -17.73 -5.89
CA LYS A 86 5.87 -17.53 -7.08
C LYS A 86 6.62 -16.80 -8.21
N GLU A 87 7.92 -16.61 -8.06
CA GLU A 87 8.79 -15.96 -9.04
C GLU A 87 8.39 -14.50 -9.38
N TRP A 88 7.78 -13.79 -8.45
CA TRP A 88 7.48 -12.36 -8.60
C TRP A 88 8.67 -11.47 -8.24
N VAL A 89 9.50 -11.91 -7.30
CA VAL A 89 10.72 -11.23 -6.87
C VAL A 89 11.88 -12.21 -6.80
N GLU A 90 13.09 -11.68 -6.91
CA GLU A 90 14.33 -12.39 -6.69
C GLU A 90 15.19 -11.69 -5.64
N ARG A 91 16.06 -12.45 -4.98
CA ARG A 91 16.97 -11.96 -3.94
C ARG A 91 18.42 -12.08 -4.40
N GLU A 92 19.15 -11.02 -4.11
CA GLU A 92 20.60 -10.99 -4.22
C GLU A 92 21.22 -10.70 -2.85
N ARG A 93 22.44 -11.16 -2.61
CA ARG A 93 23.19 -10.70 -1.45
C ARG A 93 23.60 -9.24 -1.65
N ASP A 94 23.43 -8.42 -0.61
CA ASP A 94 23.99 -7.07 -0.64
C ASP A 94 25.53 -7.15 -0.61
N PRO A 95 26.25 -6.65 -1.64
CA PRO A 95 27.69 -6.65 -1.66
C PRO A 95 28.32 -5.76 -0.57
N ARG A 96 27.55 -4.84 0.02
CA ARG A 96 27.99 -3.92 1.07
C ARG A 96 27.76 -4.50 2.47
N ASP A 97 26.69 -5.28 2.65
CA ASP A 97 26.33 -5.96 3.88
C ASP A 97 25.88 -7.38 3.59
N GLY A 98 26.77 -8.34 3.76
CA GLY A 98 26.49 -9.75 3.49
C GLY A 98 25.38 -10.37 4.36
N ARG A 99 24.82 -9.63 5.31
CA ARG A 99 23.66 -10.02 6.13
C ARG A 99 22.34 -9.55 5.51
N ALA A 100 22.38 -8.52 4.67
CA ALA A 100 21.21 -7.98 3.99
C ALA A 100 20.98 -8.66 2.64
N SER A 101 19.72 -8.80 2.24
CA SER A 101 19.34 -9.22 0.90
C SER A 101 18.70 -8.05 0.16
N LEU A 102 19.11 -7.88 -1.08
CA LEU A 102 18.51 -6.93 -2.01
C LEU A 102 17.40 -7.63 -2.79
N ILE A 103 16.27 -6.98 -2.89
CA ILE A 103 15.05 -7.49 -3.53
C ILE A 103 14.83 -6.76 -4.84
N ARG A 104 14.55 -7.51 -5.91
CA ARG A 104 14.22 -6.98 -7.25
C ARG A 104 12.97 -7.65 -7.81
N PRO A 105 12.18 -6.94 -8.65
CA PRO A 105 11.16 -7.59 -9.47
C PRO A 105 11.81 -8.50 -10.51
N THR A 106 11.16 -9.61 -10.81
CA THR A 106 11.55 -10.50 -11.91
C THR A 106 10.99 -10.00 -13.25
N GLU A 107 11.40 -10.64 -14.36
CA GLU A 107 10.82 -10.38 -15.68
C GLU A 107 9.30 -10.65 -15.70
N LYS A 108 8.84 -11.70 -15.00
CA LYS A 108 7.41 -11.99 -14.81
C LYS A 108 6.69 -10.77 -14.23
N ALA A 109 7.25 -10.14 -13.21
CA ALA A 109 6.67 -8.97 -12.57
C ALA A 109 6.61 -7.77 -13.51
N TYR A 110 7.67 -7.50 -14.28
CA TYR A 110 7.68 -6.44 -15.28
C TYR A 110 6.67 -6.67 -16.40
N THR A 111 6.49 -7.91 -16.85
CA THR A 111 5.48 -8.27 -17.86
C THR A 111 4.05 -8.01 -17.36
N ALA A 112 3.79 -8.24 -16.08
CA ALA A 112 2.48 -8.01 -15.47
C ALA A 112 2.22 -6.54 -15.06
N LEU A 113 3.26 -5.70 -15.00
CA LEU A 113 3.16 -4.31 -14.54
C LEU A 113 2.08 -3.48 -15.23
N PRO A 114 1.93 -3.48 -16.59
CA PRO A 114 0.87 -2.72 -17.24
C PRO A 114 -0.52 -3.09 -16.71
N ARG A 115 -0.74 -4.38 -16.42
CA ARG A 115 -2.01 -4.87 -15.89
C ARG A 115 -2.27 -4.41 -14.46
N PHE A 116 -1.24 -4.41 -13.63
CA PHE A 116 -1.37 -3.84 -12.27
C PHE A 116 -1.71 -2.34 -12.30
N ILE A 117 -1.11 -1.60 -13.22
CA ILE A 117 -1.39 -0.17 -13.41
C ILE A 117 -2.85 0.03 -13.85
N GLU A 118 -3.35 -0.72 -14.84
CA GLU A 118 -4.75 -0.66 -15.28
C GLU A 118 -5.72 -0.92 -14.12
N ILE A 119 -5.56 -2.03 -13.41
CA ILE A 119 -6.40 -2.39 -12.26
C ILE A 119 -6.41 -1.28 -11.20
N SER A 120 -5.24 -0.70 -10.94
CA SER A 120 -5.09 0.39 -9.97
C SER A 120 -5.80 1.66 -10.44
N ASN A 121 -5.63 2.05 -11.70
CA ASN A 121 -6.25 3.24 -12.27
C ASN A 121 -7.77 3.12 -12.26
N ASP A 122 -8.32 2.00 -12.74
CA ASP A 122 -9.75 1.73 -12.75
C ASP A 122 -10.36 1.82 -11.34
N LEU A 123 -9.65 1.30 -10.34
CA LEU A 123 -10.10 1.41 -8.96
C LEU A 123 -10.02 2.85 -8.44
N MET A 124 -8.98 3.58 -8.77
CA MET A 124 -8.83 4.99 -8.36
C MET A 124 -9.92 5.86 -9.00
N ASP A 125 -10.25 5.62 -10.26
CA ASP A 125 -11.34 6.30 -10.95
C ASP A 125 -12.71 5.97 -10.33
N GLU A 126 -12.95 4.72 -9.93
CA GLU A 126 -14.17 4.33 -9.22
C GLU A 126 -14.29 5.02 -7.86
N VAL A 127 -13.18 5.11 -7.12
CA VAL A 127 -13.17 5.66 -5.75
C VAL A 127 -13.18 7.18 -5.74
N PHE A 128 -12.43 7.81 -6.60
CA PHE A 128 -12.16 9.26 -6.56
C PHE A 128 -12.66 10.04 -7.77
N GLY A 129 -13.02 9.38 -8.88
CA GLY A 129 -13.36 10.03 -10.13
C GLY A 129 -14.59 10.97 -10.07
N HIS A 130 -15.41 10.87 -9.02
CA HIS A 130 -16.53 11.80 -8.77
C HIS A 130 -16.07 13.11 -8.08
N LEU A 131 -14.83 13.18 -7.57
CA LEU A 131 -14.28 14.37 -6.95
C LEU A 131 -13.58 15.23 -7.99
N ASN A 132 -13.81 16.54 -7.94
CA ASN A 132 -12.99 17.45 -8.71
C ASN A 132 -11.62 17.62 -8.06
N GLU A 133 -10.66 18.20 -8.79
CA GLU A 133 -9.28 18.34 -8.34
C GLU A 133 -9.16 19.08 -7.00
N ALA A 134 -9.90 20.17 -6.81
CA ALA A 134 -9.85 20.95 -5.57
C ALA A 134 -10.33 20.13 -4.35
N SER A 135 -11.42 19.37 -4.50
CA SER A 135 -11.95 18.49 -3.45
C SER A 135 -10.97 17.37 -3.13
N LEU A 136 -10.34 16.78 -4.14
CA LEU A 136 -9.33 15.72 -3.95
C LEU A 136 -8.09 16.27 -3.25
N GLN A 137 -7.60 17.45 -3.62
CA GLN A 137 -6.46 18.11 -2.96
C GLN A 137 -6.77 18.41 -1.49
N GLN A 138 -7.96 18.92 -1.19
CA GLN A 138 -8.37 19.19 0.19
C GLN A 138 -8.44 17.91 1.02
N PHE A 139 -9.01 16.85 0.46
CA PHE A 139 -9.06 15.54 1.11
C PHE A 139 -7.66 14.99 1.37
N ALA A 140 -6.78 15.02 0.38
CA ALA A 140 -5.40 14.56 0.51
C ALA A 140 -4.63 15.35 1.59
N SER A 141 -4.80 16.67 1.66
CA SER A 141 -4.20 17.52 2.68
C SER A 141 -4.70 17.15 4.10
N THR A 142 -5.99 16.89 4.25
CA THR A 142 -6.57 16.48 5.54
C THR A 142 -6.02 15.12 5.98
N VAL A 143 -5.94 14.15 5.05
CA VAL A 143 -5.36 12.83 5.32
C VAL A 143 -3.88 12.94 5.72
N ALA A 144 -3.09 13.77 5.02
CA ALA A 144 -1.70 14.01 5.36
C ALA A 144 -1.53 14.57 6.78
N SER A 145 -2.35 15.54 7.18
CA SER A 145 -2.34 16.11 8.53
C SER A 145 -2.62 15.05 9.62
N VAL A 146 -3.57 14.15 9.39
CA VAL A 146 -3.84 13.03 10.31
C VAL A 146 -2.66 12.06 10.39
N GLN A 147 -2.00 11.76 9.27
CA GLN A 147 -0.82 10.89 9.23
C GLN A 147 0.36 11.51 10.00
N GLU A 148 0.61 12.79 9.84
CA GLU A 148 1.65 13.52 10.57
C GLU A 148 1.40 13.47 12.09
N GLN A 149 0.16 13.71 12.51
CA GLN A 149 -0.22 13.60 13.92
C GLN A 149 0.05 12.21 14.48
N LEU A 150 -0.32 11.16 13.77
CA LEU A 150 -0.06 9.77 14.19
C LEU A 150 1.44 9.45 14.24
N ALA A 151 2.25 10.03 13.37
CA ALA A 151 3.70 9.85 13.38
C ALA A 151 4.36 10.49 14.61
N THR A 152 3.84 11.64 15.08
CA THR A 152 4.34 12.30 16.30
C THR A 152 4.05 11.52 17.57
N LEU A 153 2.93 10.79 17.61
CA LEU A 153 2.51 9.97 18.78
C LEU A 153 3.30 8.65 18.92
N ARG A 154 4.07 8.25 17.91
CA ARG A 154 4.90 7.04 17.96
C ARG A 154 6.29 7.27 18.58
N ARG A 155 6.61 8.48 18.99
CA ARG A 155 7.85 8.84 19.71
C ARG A 155 7.59 8.91 21.20
#